data_5a749f49d56e98037257f2578fe074d3
#
_entry.id   5a749f49d56e98037257f2578fe074d3
#
_cell.length_a   1.000
_cell.length_b   1.000
_cell.length_c   1.000
_cell.angle_alpha   90.00
_cell.angle_beta   90.00
_cell.angle_gamma   90.00
#
_symmetry.space_group_name_H-M   'P 1'
#
loop_
_entity.id
_entity.type
_entity.pdbx_description
1 polymer ?
#
loop_
_entity_poly.entity_id
_entity_poly.type
_entity_poly.pdbx_seq_one_letter_code
_entity_poly.pdbx_strand_id
1 'polypeptide(L)'
;LQHDQFVEELGEYDHDRVKFLTCQDVDDEFTAAREILKELAAYAGQFKREPIPVSELVVGMKCGGSDGLSGITANPTIGRFSDMMGQRGGSTVLTEVPEMFGAEGFLMDRCINKEVFVKAEHMINGFKDYFISHNEVVYDNPSPGNKAGGITTLEDKSCGCVQKGGTAPIMDVIGYGDPVVTKGLNMLYGPGN
;
A
#
# COMPACT_ATOMS: atom_id res chain seq x y z
N LEU A 1 15.66 -6.15 -10.52
CA LEU A 1 14.99 -5.41 -11.59
C LEU A 1 16.04 -4.73 -12.45
N GLN A 2 15.87 -4.78 -13.75
CA GLN A 2 16.81 -4.20 -14.73
C GLN A 2 16.15 -2.99 -15.40
N HIS A 3 16.95 -2.00 -15.79
CA HIS A 3 16.49 -0.78 -16.45
C HIS A 3 15.59 -1.08 -17.66
N ASP A 4 16.00 -2.02 -18.52
CA ASP A 4 15.26 -2.35 -19.75
C ASP A 4 13.87 -2.92 -19.47
N GLN A 5 13.68 -3.67 -18.38
CA GLN A 5 12.38 -4.16 -17.95
C GLN A 5 11.43 -3.02 -17.55
N PHE A 6 11.94 -1.98 -16.90
CA PHE A 6 11.14 -0.80 -16.58
C PHE A 6 10.74 -0.02 -17.83
N VAL A 7 11.65 0.13 -18.78
CA VAL A 7 11.38 0.84 -20.05
C VAL A 7 10.34 0.08 -20.88
N GLU A 8 10.43 -1.25 -20.92
CA GLU A 8 9.47 -2.10 -21.61
C GLU A 8 8.06 -1.94 -21.03
N GLU A 9 7.91 -1.99 -19.71
CA GLU A 9 6.61 -1.83 -19.02
C GLU A 9 6.04 -0.42 -19.13
N LEU A 10 6.90 0.62 -19.09
CA LEU A 10 6.46 2.01 -19.24
C LEU A 10 6.00 2.34 -20.66
N GLY A 11 6.56 1.65 -21.66
CA GLY A 11 6.33 1.98 -23.07
C GLY A 11 6.88 3.36 -23.42
N GLU A 12 6.11 4.17 -24.15
CA GLU A 12 6.46 5.55 -24.47
C GLU A 12 6.27 6.44 -23.23
N TYR A 13 7.32 7.13 -22.78
CA TYR A 13 7.29 7.99 -21.60
C TYR A 13 8.00 9.33 -21.81
N ASP A 14 7.63 10.33 -21.02
CA ASP A 14 8.23 11.65 -21.04
C ASP A 14 9.60 11.63 -20.31
N HIS A 15 10.68 11.75 -21.06
CA HIS A 15 12.05 11.75 -20.56
C HIS A 15 12.39 12.94 -19.64
N ASP A 16 11.61 14.01 -19.65
CA ASP A 16 11.78 15.13 -18.73
C ASP A 16 11.14 14.86 -17.36
N ARG A 17 10.20 13.91 -17.30
CA ARG A 17 9.46 13.53 -16.08
C ARG A 17 9.95 12.24 -15.45
N VAL A 18 10.52 11.33 -16.23
CA VAL A 18 10.96 10.02 -15.78
C VAL A 18 12.44 9.87 -16.06
N LYS A 19 13.21 9.67 -15.01
CA LYS A 19 14.66 9.47 -15.07
C LYS A 19 15.01 8.17 -14.36
N PHE A 20 16.09 7.55 -14.79
CA PHE A 20 16.62 6.33 -14.20
C PHE A 20 18.04 6.56 -13.71
N LEU A 21 18.41 5.87 -12.64
CA LEU A 21 19.75 5.80 -12.12
C LEU A 21 20.05 4.34 -11.73
N THR A 22 21.07 3.78 -12.32
CA THR A 22 21.63 2.50 -11.89
C THR A 22 22.82 2.80 -10.98
N CYS A 23 22.68 2.53 -9.69
CA CYS A 23 23.70 2.90 -8.69
C CYS A 23 25.07 2.25 -8.98
N GLN A 24 25.04 1.04 -9.57
CA GLN A 24 26.27 0.30 -9.90
C GLN A 24 27.07 0.88 -11.11
N ASP A 25 26.43 1.74 -11.91
CA ASP A 25 27.04 2.31 -13.13
C ASP A 25 27.69 3.68 -12.88
N VAL A 26 27.68 4.16 -11.64
CA VAL A 26 28.21 5.48 -11.25
C VAL A 26 29.14 5.37 -10.05
N ASP A 27 30.16 6.22 -9.99
CA ASP A 27 31.12 6.25 -8.90
C ASP A 27 30.52 6.78 -7.59
N ASP A 28 29.59 7.75 -7.68
CA ASP A 28 28.89 8.37 -6.55
C ASP A 28 27.40 8.54 -6.89
N GLU A 29 26.59 7.62 -6.39
CA GLU A 29 25.16 7.60 -6.60
C GLU A 29 24.43 8.81 -5.99
N PHE A 30 24.94 9.37 -4.89
CA PHE A 30 24.35 10.55 -4.27
C PHE A 30 24.52 11.81 -5.11
N THR A 31 25.71 11.97 -5.69
CA THR A 31 25.98 13.08 -6.61
C THR A 31 25.18 12.92 -7.90
N ALA A 32 25.16 11.73 -8.51
CA ALA A 32 24.38 11.45 -9.71
C ALA A 32 22.88 11.65 -9.48
N ALA A 33 22.33 11.12 -8.40
CA ALA A 33 20.93 11.32 -8.03
C ALA A 33 20.57 12.80 -7.82
N ARG A 34 21.47 13.56 -7.19
CA ARG A 34 21.26 15.00 -6.95
C ARG A 34 21.16 15.81 -8.24
N GLU A 35 21.97 15.49 -9.24
CA GLU A 35 21.88 16.17 -10.54
C GLU A 35 20.56 15.83 -11.26
N ILE A 36 20.17 14.56 -11.29
CA ILE A 36 18.87 14.14 -11.82
C ILE A 36 17.71 14.83 -11.09
N LEU A 37 17.76 14.90 -9.77
CA LEU A 37 16.71 15.57 -8.98
C LEU A 37 16.65 17.08 -9.25
N LYS A 38 17.77 17.75 -9.55
CA LYS A 38 17.75 19.16 -9.96
C LYS A 38 17.03 19.37 -11.29
N GLU A 39 17.25 18.48 -12.27
CA GLU A 39 16.55 18.53 -13.56
C GLU A 39 15.03 18.33 -13.35
N LEU A 40 14.64 17.29 -12.61
CA LEU A 40 13.24 17.01 -12.30
C LEU A 40 12.58 18.17 -11.53
N ALA A 41 13.30 18.77 -10.58
CA ALA A 41 12.80 19.90 -9.81
C ALA A 41 12.62 21.16 -10.70
N ALA A 42 13.55 21.40 -11.64
CA ALA A 42 13.44 22.50 -12.60
C ALA A 42 12.25 22.30 -13.54
N TYR A 43 12.02 21.07 -14.01
CA TYR A 43 10.84 20.74 -14.81
C TYR A 43 9.56 20.94 -13.99
N ALA A 44 9.48 20.38 -12.78
CA ALA A 44 8.31 20.49 -11.91
C ALA A 44 8.01 21.95 -11.51
N GLY A 45 9.04 22.79 -11.38
CA GLY A 45 8.92 24.22 -11.04
C GLY A 45 8.18 25.07 -12.09
N GLN A 46 8.00 24.56 -13.30
CA GLN A 46 7.23 25.24 -14.36
C GLN A 46 5.72 25.16 -14.12
N PHE A 47 5.26 24.20 -13.31
CA PHE A 47 3.84 23.96 -13.04
C PHE A 47 3.39 24.74 -11.81
N LYS A 48 2.16 25.23 -11.86
CA LYS A 48 1.50 25.88 -10.71
C LYS A 48 0.54 24.90 -10.06
N ARG A 49 0.47 24.95 -8.75
CA ARG A 49 -0.53 24.18 -8.01
C ARG A 49 -1.91 24.78 -8.20
N GLU A 50 -2.89 23.91 -8.45
CA GLU A 50 -4.29 24.26 -8.56
C GLU A 50 -5.09 23.55 -7.46
N PRO A 51 -6.18 24.17 -6.94
CA PRO A 51 -7.07 23.50 -6.02
C PRO A 51 -7.76 22.31 -6.71
N ILE A 52 -7.74 21.16 -6.05
CA ILE A 52 -8.49 19.98 -6.47
C ILE A 52 -9.41 19.53 -5.33
N PRO A 53 -10.58 18.92 -5.60
CA PRO A 53 -11.41 18.37 -4.57
C PRO A 53 -10.73 17.13 -3.94
N VAL A 54 -11.02 16.86 -2.66
CA VAL A 54 -10.49 15.68 -1.96
C VAL A 54 -10.90 14.39 -2.66
N SER A 55 -12.02 14.39 -3.37
CA SER A 55 -12.49 13.24 -4.15
C SER A 55 -11.55 12.79 -5.27
N GLU A 56 -10.60 13.63 -5.69
CA GLU A 56 -9.54 13.25 -6.65
C GLU A 56 -8.38 12.49 -5.99
N LEU A 57 -8.29 12.52 -4.65
CA LEU A 57 -7.18 11.90 -3.93
C LEU A 57 -7.44 10.40 -3.69
N VAL A 58 -6.38 9.62 -3.97
CA VAL A 58 -6.29 8.20 -3.62
C VAL A 58 -5.01 8.01 -2.82
N VAL A 59 -5.12 7.43 -1.63
CA VAL A 59 -3.99 7.21 -0.72
C VAL A 59 -3.88 5.75 -0.35
N GLY A 60 -2.78 5.11 -0.77
CA GLY A 60 -2.41 3.77 -0.33
C GLY A 60 -1.81 3.81 1.09
N MET A 61 -2.20 2.85 1.91
CA MET A 61 -1.76 2.73 3.31
C MET A 61 -0.97 1.45 3.47
N LYS A 62 0.26 1.58 3.93
CA LYS A 62 1.26 0.49 3.98
C LYS A 62 1.95 0.44 5.34
N CYS A 63 2.43 -0.75 5.72
CA CYS A 63 3.35 -0.90 6.84
C CYS A 63 4.76 -0.43 6.48
N GLY A 64 5.43 0.20 7.47
CA GLY A 64 6.87 0.44 7.45
C GLY A 64 7.58 -0.53 8.39
N GLY A 65 8.43 -0.02 9.29
CA GLY A 65 9.05 -0.79 10.37
C GLY A 65 8.10 -0.88 11.57
N SER A 66 7.19 -1.84 11.57
CA SER A 66 6.20 -2.00 12.64
C SER A 66 6.85 -2.46 13.96
N ASP A 67 6.38 -1.91 15.07
CA ASP A 67 6.73 -2.27 16.44
C ASP A 67 5.47 -2.49 17.29
N GLY A 68 5.65 -2.90 18.57
CA GLY A 68 4.53 -3.17 19.48
C GLY A 68 3.64 -1.95 19.80
N LEU A 69 4.09 -0.72 19.52
CA LEU A 69 3.31 0.49 19.73
C LEU A 69 2.55 0.94 18.46
N SER A 70 2.95 0.46 17.30
CA SER A 70 2.36 0.87 16.00
C SER A 70 0.84 0.66 15.97
N GLY A 71 0.36 -0.48 16.54
CA GLY A 71 -1.07 -0.82 16.58
C GLY A 71 -1.92 0.07 17.48
N ILE A 72 -1.31 0.81 18.40
CA ILE A 72 -2.02 1.71 19.34
C ILE A 72 -1.71 3.19 19.12
N THR A 73 -0.81 3.53 18.21
CA THR A 73 -0.40 4.91 17.89
C THR A 73 -0.57 5.24 16.41
N ALA A 74 0.42 4.88 15.58
CA ALA A 74 0.48 5.23 14.17
C ALA A 74 -0.70 4.68 13.37
N ASN A 75 -1.02 3.39 13.53
CA ASN A 75 -2.05 2.74 12.73
C ASN A 75 -3.46 3.29 13.01
N PRO A 76 -3.91 3.49 14.26
CA PRO A 76 -5.18 4.16 14.53
C PRO A 76 -5.21 5.63 14.05
N THR A 77 -4.08 6.34 14.08
CA THR A 77 -3.98 7.70 13.55
C THR A 77 -4.20 7.71 12.03
N ILE A 78 -3.57 6.77 11.31
CA ILE A 78 -3.81 6.56 9.87
C ILE A 78 -5.26 6.16 9.63
N GLY A 79 -5.84 5.31 10.48
CA GLY A 79 -7.26 4.94 10.40
C GLY A 79 -8.19 6.13 10.52
N ARG A 80 -7.87 7.06 11.42
CA ARG A 80 -8.63 8.32 11.55
C ARG A 80 -8.50 9.18 10.29
N PHE A 81 -7.31 9.25 9.71
CA PHE A 81 -7.09 9.89 8.42
C PHE A 81 -7.94 9.22 7.31
N SER A 82 -7.95 7.88 7.24
CA SER A 82 -8.75 7.12 6.28
C SER A 82 -10.25 7.46 6.39
N ASP A 83 -10.79 7.48 7.60
CA ASP A 83 -12.19 7.87 7.85
C ASP A 83 -12.47 9.30 7.36
N MET A 84 -11.57 10.25 7.64
CA MET A 84 -11.70 11.64 7.22
C MET A 84 -11.62 11.81 5.69
N MET A 85 -10.79 11.01 5.03
CA MET A 85 -10.70 10.98 3.57
C MET A 85 -12.00 10.49 2.94
N GLY A 86 -12.52 9.35 3.40
CA GLY A 86 -13.78 8.80 2.92
C GLY A 86 -14.96 9.73 3.14
N GLN A 87 -15.07 10.37 4.31
CA GLN A 87 -16.12 11.37 4.61
C GLN A 87 -16.09 12.58 3.65
N ARG A 88 -14.96 12.87 3.02
CA ARG A 88 -14.78 13.95 2.05
C ARG A 88 -14.81 13.48 0.60
N GLY A 89 -15.19 12.23 0.37
CA GLY A 89 -15.29 11.62 -0.97
C GLY A 89 -13.98 11.15 -1.57
N GLY A 90 -12.86 11.21 -0.83
CA GLY A 90 -11.58 10.64 -1.24
C GLY A 90 -11.55 9.13 -1.10
N SER A 91 -10.49 8.51 -1.58
CA SER A 91 -10.29 7.06 -1.50
C SER A 91 -9.03 6.71 -0.73
N THR A 92 -9.12 5.63 0.06
CA THR A 92 -7.98 5.02 0.75
C THR A 92 -7.92 3.54 0.42
N VAL A 93 -6.71 2.97 0.44
CA VAL A 93 -6.49 1.58 0.03
C VAL A 93 -5.62 0.89 1.07
N LEU A 94 -6.10 -0.23 1.61
CA LEU A 94 -5.28 -1.20 2.34
C LEU A 94 -4.56 -2.09 1.33
N THR A 95 -3.23 -2.09 1.33
CA THR A 95 -2.43 -2.61 0.24
C THR A 95 -1.76 -3.96 0.50
N GLU A 96 -1.74 -4.46 1.71
CA GLU A 96 -0.92 -5.61 2.11
C GLU A 96 -1.79 -6.76 2.61
N VAL A 97 -2.12 -7.70 1.73
CA VAL A 97 -2.96 -8.86 2.09
C VAL A 97 -2.33 -9.72 3.20
N PRO A 98 -1.00 -10.02 3.20
CA PRO A 98 -0.38 -10.78 4.27
C PRO A 98 -0.50 -10.13 5.67
N GLU A 99 -0.67 -8.82 5.72
CA GLU A 99 -0.89 -8.07 6.96
C GLU A 99 -2.35 -8.10 7.45
N MET A 100 -3.21 -8.85 6.78
CA MET A 100 -4.62 -9.04 7.14
C MET A 100 -4.89 -10.44 7.74
N PHE A 101 -3.95 -11.39 7.57
CA PHE A 101 -4.11 -12.76 8.05
C PHE A 101 -4.23 -12.80 9.58
N GLY A 102 -5.25 -13.48 10.08
CA GLY A 102 -5.59 -13.54 11.51
C GLY A 102 -6.43 -12.35 12.00
N ALA A 103 -6.67 -11.33 11.16
CA ALA A 103 -7.54 -10.19 11.45
C ALA A 103 -8.69 -10.04 10.43
N GLU A 104 -8.93 -11.07 9.63
CA GLU A 104 -9.92 -11.06 8.53
C GLU A 104 -11.31 -10.64 9.01
N GLY A 105 -11.75 -11.11 10.19
CA GLY A 105 -13.06 -10.80 10.74
C GLY A 105 -13.33 -9.31 10.86
N PHE A 106 -12.35 -8.52 11.28
CA PHE A 106 -12.49 -7.06 11.39
C PHE A 106 -12.70 -6.35 10.04
N LEU A 107 -12.26 -6.96 8.95
CA LEU A 107 -12.46 -6.44 7.60
C LEU A 107 -13.75 -6.97 6.98
N MET A 108 -13.99 -8.28 7.09
CA MET A 108 -15.16 -8.96 6.53
C MET A 108 -16.47 -8.39 7.06
N ASP A 109 -16.55 -8.11 8.36
CA ASP A 109 -17.72 -7.53 9.03
C ASP A 109 -18.06 -6.11 8.55
N ARG A 110 -17.14 -5.46 7.85
CA ARG A 110 -17.26 -4.08 7.36
C ARG A 110 -17.49 -3.99 5.86
N CYS A 111 -17.58 -5.11 5.15
CA CYS A 111 -17.87 -5.10 3.72
C CYS A 111 -19.26 -4.52 3.47
N ILE A 112 -19.38 -3.54 2.55
CA ILE A 112 -20.60 -2.78 2.29
C ILE A 112 -21.76 -3.68 1.83
N ASN A 113 -21.46 -4.82 1.23
CA ASN A 113 -22.44 -5.78 0.73
C ASN A 113 -21.81 -7.17 0.54
N LYS A 114 -22.66 -8.15 0.19
CA LYS A 114 -22.24 -9.53 -0.03
C LYS A 114 -21.22 -9.70 -1.17
N GLU A 115 -21.31 -8.90 -2.22
CA GLU A 115 -20.39 -8.98 -3.36
C GLU A 115 -18.98 -8.62 -2.92
N VAL A 116 -18.81 -7.51 -2.21
CA VAL A 116 -17.52 -7.06 -1.66
C VAL A 116 -16.99 -8.07 -0.64
N PHE A 117 -17.88 -8.65 0.19
CA PHE A 117 -17.52 -9.73 1.13
C PHE A 117 -16.89 -10.92 0.39
N VAL A 118 -17.54 -11.40 -0.67
CA VAL A 118 -17.03 -12.54 -1.46
C VAL A 118 -15.72 -12.21 -2.17
N LYS A 119 -15.57 -10.99 -2.70
CA LYS A 119 -14.30 -10.52 -3.26
C LYS A 119 -13.18 -10.52 -2.21
N ALA A 120 -13.46 -10.03 -1.00
CA ALA A 120 -12.50 -9.99 0.11
C ALA A 120 -12.09 -11.40 0.56
N GLU A 121 -13.05 -12.33 0.67
CA GLU A 121 -12.80 -13.73 0.98
C GLU A 121 -11.88 -14.38 -0.09
N HIS A 122 -12.20 -14.19 -1.36
CA HIS A 122 -11.38 -14.70 -2.46
C HIS A 122 -9.98 -14.10 -2.48
N MET A 123 -9.85 -12.80 -2.22
CA MET A 123 -8.57 -12.12 -2.13
C MET A 123 -7.69 -12.72 -1.03
N ILE A 124 -8.21 -12.85 0.18
CA ILE A 124 -7.47 -13.35 1.34
C ILE A 124 -7.06 -14.81 1.15
N ASN A 125 -8.02 -15.67 0.76
CA ASN A 125 -7.75 -17.09 0.55
C ASN A 125 -6.85 -17.32 -0.66
N GLY A 126 -7.07 -16.62 -1.78
CA GLY A 126 -6.22 -16.71 -2.96
C GLY A 126 -4.78 -16.29 -2.69
N PHE A 127 -4.56 -15.34 -1.77
CA PHE A 127 -3.21 -14.97 -1.38
C PHE A 127 -2.54 -16.03 -0.48
N LYS A 128 -3.30 -16.70 0.39
CA LYS A 128 -2.82 -17.89 1.15
C LYS A 128 -2.42 -19.01 0.20
N ASP A 129 -3.26 -19.28 -0.82
CA ASP A 129 -2.98 -20.30 -1.85
C ASP A 129 -1.73 -19.93 -2.67
N TYR A 130 -1.52 -18.64 -2.94
CA TYR A 130 -0.31 -18.15 -3.60
C TYR A 130 0.95 -18.50 -2.78
N PHE A 131 0.99 -18.23 -1.48
CA PHE A 131 2.09 -18.64 -0.60
C PHE A 131 2.32 -20.15 -0.66
N ILE A 132 1.27 -20.94 -0.50
CA ILE A 132 1.34 -22.43 -0.51
C ILE A 132 1.90 -22.93 -1.84
N SER A 133 1.48 -22.35 -2.96
CA SER A 133 1.94 -22.74 -4.31
C SER A 133 3.44 -22.47 -4.54
N HIS A 134 4.03 -21.54 -3.77
CA HIS A 134 5.45 -21.21 -3.80
C HIS A 134 6.24 -21.90 -2.68
N ASN A 135 5.63 -22.82 -1.93
CA ASN A 135 6.20 -23.48 -0.76
C ASN A 135 6.60 -22.51 0.37
N GLU A 136 5.91 -21.37 0.46
CA GLU A 136 6.12 -20.38 1.50
C GLU A 136 5.12 -20.58 2.66
N VAL A 137 5.54 -20.19 3.85
CA VAL A 137 4.73 -20.35 5.06
C VAL A 137 3.79 -19.16 5.23
N VAL A 138 2.48 -19.41 5.18
CA VAL A 138 1.43 -18.38 5.25
C VAL A 138 1.52 -17.52 6.52
N TYR A 139 1.93 -18.12 7.64
CA TYR A 139 1.94 -17.50 8.97
C TYR A 139 3.34 -17.14 9.47
N ASP A 140 4.35 -17.08 8.61
CA ASP A 140 5.69 -16.64 8.99
C ASP A 140 5.79 -15.11 9.01
N ASN A 141 4.99 -14.53 9.87
CA ASN A 141 4.90 -13.11 10.18
C ASN A 141 4.55 -12.98 11.68
N PRO A 142 5.11 -12.08 12.48
CA PRO A 142 5.96 -10.93 12.14
C PRO A 142 7.42 -11.30 11.81
N SER A 143 8.09 -10.42 11.08
CA SER A 143 9.52 -10.55 10.77
C SER A 143 10.39 -10.49 12.03
N PRO A 144 11.65 -10.95 11.98
CA PRO A 144 12.56 -10.84 13.12
C PRO A 144 12.69 -9.41 13.67
N GLY A 145 12.71 -8.39 12.80
CA GLY A 145 12.75 -6.98 13.20
C GLY A 145 11.48 -6.52 13.92
N ASN A 146 10.31 -6.96 13.47
CA ASN A 146 9.04 -6.68 14.13
C ASN A 146 8.96 -7.36 15.52
N LYS A 147 9.46 -8.59 15.65
CA LYS A 147 9.55 -9.32 16.93
C LYS A 147 10.48 -8.59 17.91
N ALA A 148 11.63 -8.15 17.44
CA ALA A 148 12.55 -7.33 18.24
C ALA A 148 11.92 -5.99 18.68
N GLY A 149 11.01 -5.44 17.84
CA GLY A 149 10.22 -4.25 18.15
C GLY A 149 9.01 -4.50 19.07
N GLY A 150 8.78 -5.74 19.53
CA GLY A 150 7.75 -6.08 20.52
C GLY A 150 6.46 -6.65 20.00
N ILE A 151 6.34 -6.94 18.69
CA ILE A 151 5.19 -7.66 18.11
C ILE A 151 5.38 -9.15 18.35
N THR A 152 4.36 -9.84 18.86
CA THR A 152 4.48 -11.23 19.37
C THR A 152 3.99 -12.27 18.38
N THR A 153 2.83 -12.08 17.79
CA THR A 153 2.17 -13.06 16.90
C THR A 153 1.74 -12.44 15.58
N LEU A 154 1.33 -13.31 14.65
CA LEU A 154 0.71 -12.89 13.38
C LEU A 154 -0.53 -12.02 13.64
N GLU A 155 -1.40 -12.49 14.53
CA GLU A 155 -2.65 -11.79 14.85
C GLU A 155 -2.40 -10.44 15.51
N ASP A 156 -1.41 -10.34 16.41
CA ASP A 156 -0.99 -9.10 17.04
C ASP A 156 -0.59 -8.06 15.97
N LYS A 157 0.25 -8.46 15.02
CA LYS A 157 0.65 -7.62 13.90
C LYS A 157 -0.55 -7.23 13.03
N SER A 158 -1.34 -8.20 12.60
CA SER A 158 -2.46 -7.97 11.68
C SER A 158 -3.58 -7.15 12.31
N CYS A 159 -3.96 -7.42 13.56
CA CYS A 159 -4.92 -6.59 14.29
C CYS A 159 -4.47 -5.13 14.42
N GLY A 160 -3.15 -4.91 14.58
CA GLY A 160 -2.57 -3.58 14.53
C GLY A 160 -2.66 -2.96 13.13
N CYS A 161 -2.27 -3.71 12.10
CA CYS A 161 -2.17 -3.22 10.72
C CYS A 161 -3.52 -2.82 10.12
N VAL A 162 -4.57 -3.62 10.30
CA VAL A 162 -5.90 -3.36 9.71
C VAL A 162 -6.58 -2.11 10.26
N GLN A 163 -6.11 -1.59 11.40
CA GLN A 163 -6.57 -0.33 11.97
C GLN A 163 -6.30 0.88 11.08
N LYS A 164 -5.33 0.79 10.15
CA LYS A 164 -5.11 1.83 9.14
C LYS A 164 -6.35 2.10 8.27
N GLY A 165 -7.23 1.10 8.13
CA GLY A 165 -8.50 1.25 7.43
C GLY A 165 -9.59 1.99 8.22
N GLY A 166 -9.31 2.45 9.45
CA GLY A 166 -10.29 3.16 10.27
C GLY A 166 -11.54 2.33 10.57
N THR A 167 -12.68 3.01 10.62
CA THR A 167 -13.98 2.41 10.95
C THR A 167 -14.98 2.40 9.77
N ALA A 168 -14.63 3.01 8.64
CA ALA A 168 -15.47 3.09 7.46
C ALA A 168 -15.78 1.71 6.86
N PRO A 169 -16.93 1.53 6.18
CA PRO A 169 -17.19 0.32 5.42
C PRO A 169 -16.15 0.14 4.29
N ILE A 170 -15.84 -1.11 3.99
CA ILE A 170 -15.04 -1.47 2.82
C ILE A 170 -15.92 -1.43 1.60
N MET A 171 -15.56 -0.55 0.68
CA MET A 171 -16.38 -0.21 -0.48
C MET A 171 -16.14 -1.12 -1.67
N ASP A 172 -14.88 -1.59 -1.85
CA ASP A 172 -14.52 -2.52 -2.92
C ASP A 172 -13.22 -3.27 -2.60
N VAL A 173 -12.96 -4.29 -3.38
CA VAL A 173 -11.69 -5.04 -3.45
C VAL A 173 -11.20 -5.00 -4.88
N ILE A 174 -10.01 -4.48 -5.08
CA ILE A 174 -9.40 -4.24 -6.40
C ILE A 174 -8.24 -5.20 -6.65
N GLY A 175 -8.05 -5.59 -7.91
CA GLY A 175 -6.94 -6.41 -8.35
C GLY A 175 -5.61 -5.67 -8.36
N TYR A 176 -4.50 -6.42 -8.38
CA TYR A 176 -3.17 -5.84 -8.48
C TYR A 176 -2.99 -5.13 -9.83
N GLY A 177 -2.62 -3.84 -9.78
CA GLY A 177 -2.50 -3.01 -10.98
C GLY A 177 -3.81 -2.38 -11.49
N ASP A 178 -4.95 -2.77 -10.93
CA ASP A 178 -6.23 -2.19 -11.32
C ASP A 178 -6.42 -0.76 -10.79
N PRO A 179 -7.14 0.11 -11.51
CA PRO A 179 -7.41 1.47 -11.06
C PRO A 179 -8.38 1.50 -9.88
N VAL A 180 -8.16 2.42 -8.95
CA VAL A 180 -9.07 2.71 -7.83
C VAL A 180 -10.21 3.59 -8.31
N VAL A 181 -11.37 3.02 -8.59
CA VAL A 181 -12.54 3.75 -9.11
C VAL A 181 -13.60 4.01 -8.04
N THR A 182 -13.67 3.16 -7.01
CA THR A 182 -14.66 3.26 -5.94
C THR A 182 -14.17 4.19 -4.83
N LYS A 183 -15.00 5.14 -4.44
CA LYS A 183 -14.69 6.10 -3.36
C LYS A 183 -14.81 5.46 -1.98
N GLY A 184 -14.01 5.93 -1.04
CA GLY A 184 -13.95 5.41 0.33
C GLY A 184 -12.82 4.41 0.54
N LEU A 185 -12.99 3.51 1.51
CA LEU A 185 -11.98 2.50 1.85
C LEU A 185 -12.07 1.31 0.90
N ASN A 186 -10.96 0.97 0.27
CA ASN A 186 -10.81 -0.18 -0.61
C ASN A 186 -9.74 -1.12 -0.07
N MET A 187 -9.79 -2.40 -0.46
CA MET A 187 -8.73 -3.38 -0.26
C MET A 187 -8.08 -3.69 -1.60
N LEU A 188 -6.76 -3.89 -1.62
CA LEU A 188 -6.00 -4.24 -2.82
C LEU A 188 -5.45 -5.66 -2.70
N TYR A 189 -5.66 -6.48 -3.73
CA TYR A 189 -4.96 -7.75 -3.90
C TYR A 189 -3.48 -7.48 -4.20
N GLY A 190 -2.71 -7.20 -3.16
CA GLY A 190 -1.32 -6.79 -3.27
C GLY A 190 -0.42 -7.51 -2.26
N PRO A 191 0.86 -7.71 -2.62
CA PRO A 191 1.84 -8.30 -1.72
C PRO A 191 2.12 -7.37 -0.54
N GLY A 192 2.60 -7.96 0.53
CA GLY A 192 3.30 -7.23 1.58
C GLY A 192 4.73 -6.85 1.15
N ASN A 193 5.48 -6.31 2.09
CA ASN A 193 6.92 -6.08 1.93
C ASN A 193 7.70 -7.37 2.04
#